data_45727d3e002f4261f6616d168dfa46f7
#
_entry.id   45727d3e002f4261f6616d168dfa46f7
#
_cell.length_a   1.000
_cell.length_b   1.000
_cell.length_c   1.000
_cell.angle_alpha   90.00
_cell.angle_beta   90.00
_cell.angle_gamma   90.00
#
_symmetry.space_group_name_H-M   'P 1'
#
loop_
_entity.id
_entity.type
_entity.pdbx_description
1 polymer ?
#
loop_
_entity_poly.entity_id
_entity_poly.type
_entity_poly.pdbx_seq_one_letter_code
_entity_poly.pdbx_strand_id
1 'polypeptide(L)'
;MFRLSFLSVLAFVAAALATPSLLLEVSGPSTVYGVDSFNITTTVKNAGNEVVRLLNHPRGPLSDLPTDMFTITNRHGLSPDFVGVTVKYSPSAALASKDYHAYTVLAPGESISIQHDISDAYDFSTSGPGQYVVMMKNFNTFYYVADGKISALVGGSGHAFHTVNVGGNARSYKDRAHRHAGGYCEAWQERAIDAAIPLAEKYVNHAIEALTKGGPQGTEYKRWFGHALHGDRHTSVVGHFQTLAGNNFSEYTYACNAHFCANRPGLFGYVYPSKFGTVHLCNQFFDAEVGGHNSRASTIIHEALHFAKNGGVDEHAHGEGLGQELARSHPHLAAANADNYEYFAVAAFGDGPESDASVLLTQVHFGKHILDL
;
A
#
# COMPACT_ATOMS: atom_id res chain seq x y z
N MET A 1 -29.59 71.97 -17.03
CA MET A 1 -29.34 70.61 -17.56
C MET A 1 -28.28 69.92 -16.69
N PHE A 2 -28.70 69.15 -15.74
CA PHE A 2 -27.79 68.37 -14.90
C PHE A 2 -27.68 66.97 -15.53
N ARG A 3 -26.46 66.54 -15.91
CA ARG A 3 -26.13 65.20 -16.33
C ARG A 3 -25.75 64.39 -15.09
N LEU A 4 -26.59 63.42 -14.71
CA LEU A 4 -26.22 62.38 -13.76
C LEU A 4 -25.37 61.33 -14.50
N SER A 5 -24.09 61.14 -14.09
CA SER A 5 -23.23 60.07 -14.50
C SER A 5 -23.46 58.91 -13.55
N PHE A 6 -24.01 57.78 -14.05
CA PHE A 6 -24.06 56.52 -13.33
C PHE A 6 -22.69 55.83 -13.39
N LEU A 7 -21.97 55.77 -12.27
CA LEU A 7 -20.83 54.90 -12.13
C LEU A 7 -21.35 53.46 -11.86
N SER A 8 -21.22 52.59 -12.85
CA SER A 8 -21.44 51.14 -12.67
C SER A 8 -20.21 50.56 -11.95
N VAL A 9 -20.36 50.15 -10.68
CA VAL A 9 -19.36 49.38 -9.96
C VAL A 9 -19.53 47.92 -10.41
N LEU A 10 -18.61 47.45 -11.24
CA LEU A 10 -18.45 46.01 -11.53
C LEU A 10 -17.81 45.33 -10.30
N ALA A 11 -18.60 44.64 -9.52
CA ALA A 11 -18.08 43.70 -8.49
C ALA A 11 -17.51 42.46 -9.20
N PHE A 12 -16.18 42.36 -9.26
CA PHE A 12 -15.52 41.12 -9.63
C PHE A 12 -15.70 40.15 -8.47
N VAL A 13 -16.60 39.20 -8.60
CA VAL A 13 -16.61 37.99 -7.76
C VAL A 13 -15.45 37.12 -8.25
N ALA A 14 -14.32 37.19 -7.55
CA ALA A 14 -13.26 36.21 -7.73
C ALA A 14 -13.85 34.84 -7.29
N ALA A 15 -14.16 33.97 -8.24
CA ALA A 15 -14.45 32.57 -7.95
C ALA A 15 -13.17 32.01 -7.36
N ALA A 16 -13.17 31.76 -6.05
CA ALA A 16 -12.11 30.98 -5.43
C ALA A 16 -12.12 29.60 -6.08
N LEU A 17 -11.08 29.27 -6.82
CA LEU A 17 -10.92 27.94 -7.38
C LEU A 17 -10.87 26.96 -6.20
N ALA A 18 -11.77 25.98 -6.23
CA ALA A 18 -11.78 24.88 -5.27
C ALA A 18 -10.45 24.12 -5.41
N THR A 19 -9.64 24.13 -4.36
CA THR A 19 -8.37 23.39 -4.34
C THR A 19 -8.34 22.52 -3.12
N PRO A 20 -8.35 21.17 -3.29
CA PRO A 20 -8.15 20.26 -2.18
C PRO A 20 -6.76 20.50 -1.58
N SER A 21 -6.69 20.61 -0.26
CA SER A 21 -5.43 20.80 0.47
C SER A 21 -5.49 20.05 1.78
N LEU A 22 -4.49 19.22 2.05
CA LEU A 22 -4.39 18.42 3.26
C LEU A 22 -3.11 18.77 4.02
N LEU A 23 -3.20 18.76 5.34
CA LEU A 23 -2.05 18.84 6.24
C LEU A 23 -1.96 17.53 7.03
N LEU A 24 -0.73 17.00 7.15
CA LEU A 24 -0.40 15.83 7.94
C LEU A 24 0.46 16.24 9.13
N GLU A 25 0.10 15.76 10.31
CA GLU A 25 0.87 15.89 11.54
C GLU A 25 1.14 14.51 12.13
N VAL A 26 2.36 14.31 12.65
CA VAL A 26 2.77 13.11 13.38
C VAL A 26 3.13 13.52 14.80
N SER A 27 2.49 12.92 15.80
CA SER A 27 2.68 13.23 17.21
C SER A 27 2.73 11.96 18.07
N GLY A 28 3.21 12.07 19.30
CA GLY A 28 3.31 10.95 20.22
C GLY A 28 3.95 11.33 21.55
N PRO A 29 4.27 10.35 22.41
CA PRO A 29 4.97 10.60 23.68
C PRO A 29 6.43 10.98 23.43
N SER A 30 6.96 11.90 24.22
CA SER A 30 8.39 12.28 24.15
C SER A 30 9.32 11.18 24.68
N THR A 31 8.80 10.27 25.51
CA THR A 31 9.55 9.15 26.09
C THR A 31 8.64 7.94 26.28
N VAL A 32 9.15 6.76 25.97
CA VAL A 32 8.53 5.47 26.26
C VAL A 32 9.51 4.57 27.00
N TYR A 33 9.07 3.90 28.06
CA TYR A 33 9.90 3.02 28.90
C TYR A 33 9.81 1.54 28.53
N GLY A 34 9.07 1.22 27.49
CA GLY A 34 8.91 -0.09 26.91
C GLY A 34 8.11 0.04 25.64
N VAL A 35 8.37 -0.84 24.67
CA VAL A 35 7.71 -0.74 23.37
C VAL A 35 6.26 -1.22 23.39
N ASP A 36 5.81 -1.90 24.46
CA ASP A 36 4.44 -2.47 24.56
C ASP A 36 3.30 -1.44 24.52
N SER A 37 3.61 -0.17 24.67
CA SER A 37 2.63 0.92 24.63
C SER A 37 3.12 2.12 23.80
N PHE A 38 3.96 1.86 22.80
CA PHE A 38 4.50 2.89 21.96
C PHE A 38 3.48 3.27 20.87
N ASN A 39 2.69 4.29 21.15
CA ASN A 39 1.67 4.79 20.22
C ASN A 39 2.14 6.08 19.55
N ILE A 40 1.96 6.15 18.23
CA ILE A 40 2.09 7.37 17.42
C ILE A 40 0.71 7.74 16.90
N THR A 41 0.42 9.04 16.89
CA THR A 41 -0.82 9.57 16.34
C THR A 41 -0.53 10.33 15.05
N THR A 42 -1.22 9.97 13.98
CA THR A 42 -1.28 10.77 12.75
C THR A 42 -2.56 11.59 12.76
N THR A 43 -2.48 12.87 12.41
CA THR A 43 -3.64 13.74 12.25
C THR A 43 -3.67 14.29 10.83
N VAL A 44 -4.77 14.05 10.13
CA VAL A 44 -5.03 14.58 8.78
C VAL A 44 -6.07 15.67 8.88
N LYS A 45 -5.74 16.87 8.40
CA LYS A 45 -6.62 18.04 8.39
C LYS A 45 -6.89 18.48 6.96
N ASN A 46 -8.16 18.74 6.65
CA ASN A 46 -8.53 19.44 5.43
C ASN A 46 -8.27 20.95 5.61
N ALA A 47 -7.20 21.44 5.00
CA ALA A 47 -6.83 22.86 4.98
C ALA A 47 -7.37 23.60 3.74
N GLY A 48 -8.07 22.88 2.85
CA GLY A 48 -8.72 23.43 1.67
C GLY A 48 -10.07 24.08 1.99
N ASN A 49 -10.76 24.49 0.95
CA ASN A 49 -12.05 25.19 1.01
C ASN A 49 -13.23 24.34 0.51
N GLU A 50 -13.00 23.08 0.20
CA GLU A 50 -14.02 22.10 -0.24
C GLU A 50 -13.98 20.83 0.58
N VAL A 51 -15.07 20.08 0.56
CA VAL A 51 -15.14 18.74 1.19
C VAL A 51 -14.24 17.78 0.41
N VAL A 52 -13.37 17.05 1.11
CA VAL A 52 -12.54 15.99 0.53
C VAL A 52 -13.03 14.62 0.98
N ARG A 53 -13.03 13.67 0.06
CA ARG A 53 -13.34 12.27 0.31
C ARG A 53 -12.10 11.45 0.03
N LEU A 54 -11.49 10.90 1.07
CA LEU A 54 -10.21 10.21 1.03
C LEU A 54 -10.41 8.70 1.15
N LEU A 55 -9.71 7.90 0.35
CA LEU A 55 -9.65 6.45 0.56
C LEU A 55 -8.84 6.13 1.83
N ASN A 56 -9.35 5.19 2.63
CA ASN A 56 -8.66 4.66 3.80
C ASN A 56 -7.62 3.62 3.35
N HIS A 57 -6.53 4.14 2.76
CA HIS A 57 -5.46 3.30 2.21
C HIS A 57 -4.71 2.57 3.33
N PRO A 58 -4.44 1.25 3.22
CA PRO A 58 -3.84 0.43 4.30
C PRO A 58 -2.48 0.93 4.81
N ARG A 59 -1.68 1.54 3.95
CA ARG A 59 -0.37 2.13 4.30
C ARG A 59 -0.43 3.65 4.46
N GLY A 60 -1.62 4.19 4.60
CA GLY A 60 -1.84 5.63 4.76
C GLY A 60 -2.13 6.03 6.21
N PRO A 61 -2.07 7.34 6.50
CA PRO A 61 -2.29 7.87 7.85
C PRO A 61 -3.72 7.71 8.37
N LEU A 62 -4.65 7.25 7.51
CA LEU A 62 -6.05 6.99 7.86
C LEU A 62 -6.32 5.49 8.17
N SER A 63 -5.28 4.66 8.24
CA SER A 63 -5.37 3.24 8.54
C SER A 63 -4.70 2.94 9.87
N ASP A 64 -5.31 2.06 10.66
CA ASP A 64 -4.77 1.53 11.91
C ASP A 64 -4.09 0.15 11.73
N LEU A 65 -3.94 -0.32 10.48
CA LEU A 65 -3.23 -1.56 10.19
C LEU A 65 -1.74 -1.44 10.54
N PRO A 66 -1.13 -2.49 11.11
CA PRO A 66 0.30 -2.50 11.42
C PRO A 66 1.14 -2.75 10.16
N THR A 67 0.96 -1.92 9.15
CA THR A 67 1.75 -1.95 7.91
C THR A 67 3.01 -1.11 8.03
N ASP A 68 3.94 -1.27 7.07
CA ASP A 68 5.20 -0.54 7.04
C ASP A 68 5.01 0.91 6.57
N MET A 69 4.31 1.70 7.40
CA MET A 69 3.95 3.08 7.07
C MET A 69 4.90 4.14 7.65
N PHE A 70 5.82 3.76 8.56
CA PHE A 70 6.74 4.70 9.18
C PHE A 70 8.19 4.42 8.84
N THR A 71 8.97 5.48 8.59
CA THR A 71 10.42 5.45 8.69
C THR A 71 10.79 5.79 10.13
N ILE A 72 11.47 4.87 10.81
CA ILE A 72 11.88 5.02 12.21
C ILE A 72 13.38 4.83 12.25
N THR A 73 14.11 5.89 12.63
CA THR A 73 15.57 5.85 12.60
C THR A 73 16.15 6.53 13.84
N ASN A 74 17.16 5.91 14.46
CA ASN A 74 17.86 6.53 15.57
C ASN A 74 19.03 7.42 15.08
N ARG A 75 19.66 8.15 16.01
CA ARG A 75 20.79 9.04 15.71
C ARG A 75 22.01 8.34 15.09
N HIS A 76 22.07 7.02 15.10
CA HIS A 76 23.14 6.21 14.51
C HIS A 76 22.75 5.62 13.14
N GLY A 77 21.59 5.99 12.60
CA GLY A 77 21.06 5.46 11.35
C GLY A 77 20.47 4.06 11.47
N LEU A 78 20.28 3.52 12.68
CA LEU A 78 19.67 2.20 12.87
C LEU A 78 18.15 2.34 12.90
N SER A 79 17.48 1.39 12.26
CA SER A 79 16.02 1.26 12.23
C SER A 79 15.59 -0.01 12.96
N PRO A 80 14.40 -0.06 13.59
CA PRO A 80 13.81 -1.29 14.06
C PRO A 80 13.43 -2.19 12.88
N ASP A 81 13.38 -3.50 13.13
CA ASP A 81 12.96 -4.46 12.14
C ASP A 81 11.44 -4.38 11.91
N PHE A 82 11.00 -4.36 10.65
CA PHE A 82 9.57 -4.46 10.34
C PHE A 82 9.08 -5.90 10.56
N VAL A 83 8.02 -6.02 11.34
CA VAL A 83 7.43 -7.30 11.77
C VAL A 83 5.90 -7.34 11.60
N GLY A 84 5.35 -6.27 11.06
CA GLY A 84 3.92 -6.12 10.78
C GLY A 84 3.45 -6.89 9.56
N VAL A 85 2.39 -6.40 8.92
CA VAL A 85 1.75 -7.04 7.78
C VAL A 85 2.00 -6.30 6.48
N THR A 86 2.14 -7.05 5.40
CA THR A 86 2.00 -6.58 4.01
C THR A 86 0.64 -7.03 3.50
N VAL A 87 0.06 -6.28 2.55
CA VAL A 87 -1.35 -6.44 2.21
C VAL A 87 -1.57 -6.36 0.69
N LYS A 88 -2.46 -7.19 0.15
CA LYS A 88 -3.05 -6.96 -1.17
C LYS A 88 -4.25 -6.05 -1.05
N TYR A 89 -4.14 -4.84 -1.59
CA TYR A 89 -5.19 -3.84 -1.62
C TYR A 89 -5.44 -3.33 -3.03
N SER A 90 -6.70 -3.16 -3.39
CA SER A 90 -7.09 -2.55 -4.66
C SER A 90 -7.92 -1.29 -4.41
N PRO A 91 -7.37 -0.09 -4.73
CA PRO A 91 -8.11 1.16 -4.66
C PRO A 91 -9.39 1.15 -5.52
N SER A 92 -9.37 0.52 -6.70
CA SER A 92 -10.53 0.41 -7.57
C SER A 92 -11.61 -0.49 -6.99
N ALA A 93 -11.24 -1.60 -6.34
CA ALA A 93 -12.20 -2.47 -5.65
C ALA A 93 -12.81 -1.75 -4.43
N ALA A 94 -12.03 -1.00 -3.66
CA ALA A 94 -12.53 -0.17 -2.58
C ALA A 94 -13.55 0.87 -3.08
N LEU A 95 -13.26 1.53 -4.20
CA LEU A 95 -14.17 2.49 -4.83
C LEU A 95 -15.47 1.82 -5.30
N ALA A 96 -15.37 0.64 -5.91
CA ALA A 96 -16.50 -0.11 -6.46
C ALA A 96 -17.42 -0.68 -5.37
N SER A 97 -16.89 -0.97 -4.18
CA SER A 97 -17.65 -1.55 -3.07
C SER A 97 -18.80 -0.67 -2.58
N LYS A 98 -18.71 0.66 -2.78
CA LYS A 98 -19.64 1.68 -2.26
C LYS A 98 -19.81 1.64 -0.73
N ASP A 99 -18.94 0.92 -0.04
CA ASP A 99 -18.94 0.83 1.41
C ASP A 99 -18.36 2.12 2.00
N TYR A 100 -19.06 2.70 2.99
CA TYR A 100 -18.61 3.95 3.62
C TYR A 100 -17.30 3.77 4.40
N HIS A 101 -16.96 2.56 4.86
CA HIS A 101 -15.68 2.27 5.50
C HIS A 101 -14.47 2.41 4.57
N ALA A 102 -14.69 2.45 3.24
CA ALA A 102 -13.62 2.72 2.30
C ALA A 102 -13.08 4.15 2.40
N TYR A 103 -13.81 5.06 3.06
CA TYR A 103 -13.57 6.50 2.96
C TYR A 103 -13.57 7.21 4.30
N THR A 104 -12.73 8.24 4.35
CA THR A 104 -12.84 9.35 5.31
C THR A 104 -13.27 10.60 4.58
N VAL A 105 -14.30 11.29 5.08
CA VAL A 105 -14.81 12.54 4.53
C VAL A 105 -14.49 13.66 5.50
N LEU A 106 -13.83 14.71 5.02
CA LEU A 106 -13.45 15.88 5.83
C LEU A 106 -14.00 17.15 5.21
N ALA A 107 -14.81 17.88 5.96
CA ALA A 107 -15.20 19.24 5.61
C ALA A 107 -14.02 20.21 5.73
N PRO A 108 -14.08 21.42 5.12
CA PRO A 108 -13.08 22.45 5.30
C PRO A 108 -12.79 22.75 6.77
N GLY A 109 -11.51 22.67 7.15
CA GLY A 109 -11.05 22.87 8.52
C GLY A 109 -11.17 21.66 9.45
N GLU A 110 -11.88 20.60 9.04
CA GLU A 110 -12.05 19.39 9.81
C GLU A 110 -10.76 18.55 9.83
N SER A 111 -10.55 17.77 10.91
CA SER A 111 -9.42 16.87 11.07
C SER A 111 -9.86 15.55 11.69
N ILE A 112 -9.10 14.50 11.38
CA ILE A 112 -9.21 13.17 11.99
C ILE A 112 -7.85 12.72 12.49
N SER A 113 -7.83 12.03 13.63
CA SER A 113 -6.61 11.48 14.22
C SER A 113 -6.74 9.97 14.34
N ILE A 114 -5.70 9.25 13.91
CA ILE A 114 -5.58 7.79 14.04
C ILE A 114 -4.39 7.48 14.93
N GLN A 115 -4.58 6.58 15.87
CA GLN A 115 -3.53 6.08 16.75
C GLN A 115 -2.97 4.77 16.19
N HIS A 116 -1.64 4.67 16.10
CA HIS A 116 -0.90 3.51 15.62
C HIS A 116 -0.08 2.92 16.76
N ASP A 117 -0.28 1.66 17.09
CA ASP A 117 0.61 0.93 17.99
C ASP A 117 1.86 0.51 17.20
N ILE A 118 2.96 1.24 17.43
CA ILE A 118 4.25 1.01 16.75
C ILE A 118 4.78 -0.38 17.03
N SER A 119 4.53 -0.93 18.20
CA SER A 119 5.02 -2.25 18.59
C SER A 119 4.34 -3.41 17.87
N ASP A 120 3.21 -3.18 17.22
CA ASP A 120 2.57 -4.18 16.37
C ASP A 120 3.22 -4.31 14.97
N ALA A 121 4.00 -3.29 14.57
CA ALA A 121 4.63 -3.23 13.27
C ALA A 121 6.17 -3.27 13.31
N TYR A 122 6.79 -2.88 14.43
CA TYR A 122 8.25 -2.73 14.50
C TYR A 122 8.86 -3.33 15.75
N ASP A 123 9.94 -4.11 15.56
CA ASP A 123 10.75 -4.71 16.64
C ASP A 123 12.06 -3.91 16.87
N PHE A 124 12.18 -3.33 18.05
CA PHE A 124 13.34 -2.53 18.43
C PHE A 124 14.48 -3.36 19.06
N SER A 125 14.37 -4.69 19.09
CA SER A 125 15.34 -5.57 19.74
C SER A 125 16.76 -5.41 19.18
N THR A 126 16.89 -5.19 17.88
CA THR A 126 18.15 -5.06 17.16
C THR A 126 18.69 -3.63 17.19
N SER A 127 17.80 -2.63 17.09
CA SER A 127 18.18 -1.21 17.07
C SER A 127 18.37 -0.62 18.48
N GLY A 128 17.81 -1.26 19.52
CA GLY A 128 18.04 -0.98 20.94
C GLY A 128 17.38 0.31 21.46
N PRO A 129 17.65 0.67 22.73
CA PRO A 129 17.15 1.91 23.31
C PRO A 129 17.88 3.13 22.73
N GLY A 130 17.20 4.28 22.68
CA GLY A 130 17.79 5.52 22.18
C GLY A 130 16.74 6.54 21.74
N GLN A 131 17.23 7.64 21.20
CA GLN A 131 16.37 8.65 20.58
C GLN A 131 16.10 8.28 19.12
N TYR A 132 14.84 8.25 18.76
CA TYR A 132 14.36 7.94 17.42
C TYR A 132 13.59 9.11 16.83
N VAL A 133 13.65 9.24 15.50
CA VAL A 133 12.77 10.06 14.69
C VAL A 133 11.80 9.13 13.97
N VAL A 134 10.52 9.43 14.08
CA VAL A 134 9.42 8.71 13.44
C VAL A 134 8.79 9.61 12.41
N MET A 135 8.76 9.17 11.15
CA MET A 135 8.15 9.88 10.02
C MET A 135 7.26 8.94 9.23
N MET A 136 6.21 9.44 8.60
CA MET A 136 5.45 8.63 7.61
C MET A 136 6.33 8.29 6.41
N LYS A 137 6.33 7.04 5.96
CA LYS A 137 6.83 6.65 4.63
C LYS A 137 5.88 7.21 3.56
N ASN A 138 6.43 7.62 2.41
CA ASN A 138 5.62 8.14 1.29
C ASN A 138 4.65 9.27 1.70
N PHE A 139 5.13 10.13 2.48
CA PHE A 139 4.60 11.18 3.30
C PHE A 139 3.25 11.75 3.00
N ASN A 140 2.91 12.01 1.77
CA ASN A 140 1.94 13.05 1.46
C ASN A 140 0.98 12.63 0.36
N THR A 141 1.00 11.38 -0.08
CA THR A 141 0.09 10.94 -1.12
C THR A 141 -1.17 10.37 -0.51
N PHE A 142 -2.26 11.12 -0.68
CA PHE A 142 -3.60 10.71 -0.34
C PHE A 142 -4.34 10.34 -1.62
N TYR A 143 -5.13 9.28 -1.58
CA TYR A 143 -6.04 8.97 -2.66
C TYR A 143 -7.39 9.60 -2.37
N TYR A 144 -7.75 10.65 -3.11
CA TYR A 144 -9.04 11.26 -2.97
C TYR A 144 -9.97 10.92 -4.14
N VAL A 145 -11.26 10.92 -3.87
CA VAL A 145 -12.29 10.54 -4.82
C VAL A 145 -13.09 11.77 -5.21
N ALA A 146 -13.04 12.12 -6.50
CA ALA A 146 -13.87 13.15 -7.11
C ALA A 146 -14.50 12.59 -8.39
N ASP A 147 -15.78 12.85 -8.61
CA ASP A 147 -16.52 12.43 -9.81
C ASP A 147 -16.39 10.92 -10.13
N GLY A 148 -16.34 10.09 -9.08
CA GLY A 148 -16.20 8.64 -9.23
C GLY A 148 -14.82 8.18 -9.68
N LYS A 149 -13.80 9.05 -9.66
CA LYS A 149 -12.42 8.75 -10.02
C LYS A 149 -11.49 8.92 -8.82
N ILE A 150 -10.44 8.12 -8.80
CA ILE A 150 -9.37 8.23 -7.81
C ILE A 150 -8.29 9.13 -8.36
N SER A 151 -7.88 10.13 -7.58
CA SER A 151 -6.77 11.01 -7.88
C SER A 151 -5.80 11.03 -6.70
N ALA A 152 -4.51 11.18 -6.99
CA ALA A 152 -3.52 11.38 -5.95
C ALA A 152 -3.46 12.86 -5.58
N LEU A 153 -3.50 13.14 -4.28
CA LEU A 153 -3.33 14.48 -3.71
C LEU A 153 -2.10 14.47 -2.82
N VAL A 154 -1.18 15.37 -3.10
CA VAL A 154 0.00 15.57 -2.23
C VAL A 154 -0.38 16.54 -1.13
N GLY A 155 -0.36 16.08 0.12
CA GLY A 155 -0.59 16.91 1.29
C GLY A 155 0.64 17.76 1.64
N GLY A 156 0.40 18.90 2.29
CA GLY A 156 1.46 19.67 2.96
C GLY A 156 1.87 18.99 4.28
N SER A 157 3.12 19.13 4.68
CA SER A 157 3.60 18.71 6.00
C SER A 157 3.53 19.89 6.99
N GLY A 158 2.71 19.77 8.03
CA GLY A 158 2.79 20.64 9.20
C GLY A 158 3.99 20.23 10.08
N HIS A 159 3.82 19.19 10.87
CA HIS A 159 4.88 18.50 11.60
C HIS A 159 4.94 17.04 11.14
N ALA A 160 5.73 16.78 10.08
CA ALA A 160 5.77 15.47 9.41
C ALA A 160 6.55 14.40 10.19
N PHE A 161 7.17 14.74 11.32
CA PHE A 161 7.96 13.82 12.13
C PHE A 161 7.75 14.05 13.63
N HIS A 162 8.01 13.00 14.41
CA HIS A 162 8.00 13.03 15.86
C HIS A 162 9.32 12.47 16.40
N THR A 163 9.84 13.07 17.48
CA THR A 163 11.05 12.58 18.15
C THR A 163 10.67 11.97 19.49
N VAL A 164 11.13 10.74 19.73
CA VAL A 164 10.84 9.97 20.93
C VAL A 164 12.11 9.36 21.52
N ASN A 165 12.19 9.31 22.85
CA ASN A 165 13.23 8.56 23.57
C ASN A 165 12.65 7.20 23.97
N VAL A 166 13.21 6.12 23.41
CA VAL A 166 12.88 4.74 23.76
C VAL A 166 13.87 4.26 24.80
N GLY A 167 13.37 3.99 26.01
CA GLY A 167 14.15 3.48 27.14
C GLY A 167 13.72 2.06 27.54
N GLY A 168 14.47 1.44 28.45
CA GLY A 168 14.12 0.12 28.99
C GLY A 168 14.41 -1.06 28.08
N ASN A 169 13.78 -2.20 28.35
CA ASN A 169 13.90 -3.38 27.49
C ASN A 169 13.08 -3.15 26.21
N ALA A 170 13.77 -2.92 25.12
CA ALA A 170 13.18 -2.81 23.76
C ALA A 170 12.60 -4.15 23.25
N ARG A 171 12.38 -5.11 24.15
CA ARG A 171 11.91 -6.45 23.83
C ARG A 171 10.41 -6.54 24.01
N SER A 172 9.66 -6.67 22.94
CA SER A 172 8.37 -7.32 23.04
C SER A 172 7.67 -7.58 21.71
N TYR A 173 8.16 -8.46 20.90
CA TYR A 173 7.34 -8.90 19.75
C TYR A 173 6.91 -10.37 19.83
N LYS A 174 7.61 -11.19 20.59
CA LYS A 174 7.50 -12.66 20.46
C LYS A 174 6.11 -13.29 20.67
N ASP A 175 5.18 -12.60 21.30
CA ASP A 175 3.87 -13.20 21.63
C ASP A 175 2.65 -12.59 20.92
N ARG A 176 2.79 -11.45 20.24
CA ARG A 176 1.61 -10.76 19.65
C ARG A 176 1.14 -11.36 18.33
N ALA A 177 2.04 -11.91 17.52
CA ALA A 177 1.69 -12.57 16.26
C ALA A 177 0.74 -13.77 16.44
N HIS A 178 0.67 -14.36 17.62
CA HIS A 178 -0.28 -15.43 17.95
C HIS A 178 -1.69 -14.93 18.29
N ARG A 179 -1.88 -13.65 18.59
CA ARG A 179 -3.19 -13.10 18.96
C ARG A 179 -4.11 -12.83 17.77
N HIS A 180 -3.55 -12.83 16.56
CA HIS A 180 -4.29 -12.54 15.33
C HIS A 180 -4.36 -13.76 14.39
N ALA A 181 -4.38 -14.97 14.97
CA ALA A 181 -4.63 -16.19 14.21
C ALA A 181 -5.99 -16.03 13.50
N GLY A 182 -5.99 -16.18 12.18
CA GLY A 182 -7.21 -16.16 11.38
C GLY A 182 -8.10 -17.34 11.73
N GLY A 183 -9.41 -17.19 11.50
CA GLY A 183 -10.38 -18.25 11.68
C GLY A 183 -10.23 -19.35 10.63
N TYR A 184 -10.84 -20.50 10.91
CA TYR A 184 -10.97 -21.58 9.92
C TYR A 184 -11.78 -21.10 8.72
N CYS A 185 -11.43 -21.64 7.53
CA CYS A 185 -12.21 -21.43 6.33
C CYS A 185 -13.46 -22.32 6.32
N GLU A 186 -14.56 -21.79 5.82
CA GLU A 186 -15.74 -22.57 5.52
C GLU A 186 -15.52 -23.40 4.24
N ALA A 187 -16.25 -24.50 4.07
CA ALA A 187 -16.10 -25.38 2.93
C ALA A 187 -16.24 -24.69 1.55
N TRP A 188 -17.01 -23.63 1.45
CA TRP A 188 -17.13 -22.87 0.20
C TRP A 188 -15.91 -21.98 -0.03
N GLN A 189 -15.28 -21.46 1.05
CA GLN A 189 -14.03 -20.69 1.00
C GLN A 189 -12.86 -21.58 0.59
N GLU A 190 -12.76 -22.78 1.16
CA GLU A 190 -11.77 -23.78 0.76
C GLU A 190 -11.86 -24.11 -0.72
N ARG A 191 -13.08 -24.39 -1.24
CA ARG A 191 -13.27 -24.60 -2.68
C ARG A 191 -12.88 -23.41 -3.54
N ALA A 192 -13.10 -22.19 -3.08
CA ALA A 192 -12.72 -20.98 -3.81
C ALA A 192 -11.18 -20.83 -3.88
N ILE A 193 -10.48 -21.19 -2.81
CA ILE A 193 -9.02 -21.21 -2.74
C ILE A 193 -8.46 -22.31 -3.65
N ASP A 194 -8.98 -23.54 -3.53
CA ASP A 194 -8.55 -24.68 -4.34
C ASP A 194 -8.71 -24.43 -5.84
N ALA A 195 -9.75 -23.68 -6.24
CA ALA A 195 -9.97 -23.32 -7.64
C ALA A 195 -8.95 -22.27 -8.14
N ALA A 196 -8.41 -21.42 -7.26
CA ALA A 196 -7.47 -20.36 -7.60
C ALA A 196 -6.02 -20.84 -7.70
N ILE A 197 -5.61 -21.81 -6.89
CA ILE A 197 -4.23 -22.31 -6.79
C ILE A 197 -3.67 -22.77 -8.15
N PRO A 198 -4.32 -23.67 -8.92
CA PRO A 198 -3.77 -24.11 -10.19
C PRO A 198 -3.60 -23.00 -11.22
N LEU A 199 -4.43 -21.95 -11.15
CA LEU A 199 -4.31 -20.80 -12.03
C LEU A 199 -3.16 -19.89 -11.60
N ALA A 200 -2.96 -19.67 -10.29
CA ALA A 200 -1.79 -18.96 -9.77
C ALA A 200 -0.48 -19.61 -10.22
N GLU A 201 -0.37 -20.94 -10.13
CA GLU A 201 0.79 -21.69 -10.60
C GLU A 201 1.01 -21.53 -12.12
N LYS A 202 -0.07 -21.54 -12.92
CA LYS A 202 0.03 -21.27 -14.36
C LYS A 202 0.52 -19.84 -14.64
N TYR A 203 0.02 -18.85 -13.94
CA TYR A 203 0.47 -17.46 -14.09
C TYR A 203 1.96 -17.32 -13.82
N VAL A 204 2.46 -17.93 -12.72
CA VAL A 204 3.90 -17.92 -12.38
C VAL A 204 4.74 -18.58 -13.48
N ASN A 205 4.32 -19.73 -14.00
CA ASN A 205 5.04 -20.45 -15.05
C ASN A 205 5.08 -19.67 -16.37
N HIS A 206 3.95 -19.05 -16.77
CA HIS A 206 3.91 -18.20 -17.97
C HIS A 206 4.74 -16.93 -17.82
N ALA A 207 4.79 -16.34 -16.61
CA ALA A 207 5.67 -15.22 -16.30
C ALA A 207 7.15 -15.58 -16.55
N ILE A 208 7.60 -16.74 -16.08
CA ILE A 208 8.97 -17.24 -16.32
C ILE A 208 9.23 -17.43 -17.82
N GLU A 209 8.28 -18.05 -18.54
CA GLU A 209 8.41 -18.22 -19.99
C GLU A 209 8.51 -16.88 -20.73
N ALA A 210 7.64 -15.91 -20.39
CA ALA A 210 7.66 -14.58 -21.00
C ALA A 210 8.98 -13.85 -20.73
N LEU A 211 9.49 -13.91 -19.49
CA LEU A 211 10.77 -13.33 -19.10
C LEU A 211 11.94 -14.00 -19.83
N THR A 212 11.91 -15.32 -19.99
CA THR A 212 12.96 -16.08 -20.68
C THR A 212 12.97 -15.79 -22.19
N LYS A 213 11.78 -15.77 -22.81
CA LYS A 213 11.66 -15.54 -24.27
C LYS A 213 11.86 -14.08 -24.66
N GLY A 214 11.26 -13.15 -23.91
CA GLY A 214 11.28 -11.71 -24.20
C GLY A 214 12.51 -10.99 -23.63
N GLY A 215 13.08 -11.53 -22.58
CA GLY A 215 14.17 -10.90 -21.85
C GLY A 215 13.81 -9.50 -21.33
N PRO A 216 14.84 -8.68 -21.02
CA PRO A 216 14.61 -7.32 -20.50
C PRO A 216 14.05 -6.34 -21.55
N GLN A 217 13.94 -6.78 -22.82
CA GLN A 217 13.38 -6.00 -23.93
C GLN A 217 11.93 -6.36 -24.24
N GLY A 218 11.37 -7.39 -23.59
CA GLY A 218 9.98 -7.80 -23.75
C GLY A 218 8.99 -6.66 -23.47
N THR A 219 7.90 -6.60 -24.24
CA THR A 219 6.90 -5.52 -24.11
C THR A 219 6.29 -5.49 -22.70
N GLU A 220 5.84 -6.64 -22.20
CA GLU A 220 5.24 -6.72 -20.86
C GLU A 220 6.26 -6.46 -19.75
N TYR A 221 7.53 -6.93 -19.92
CA TYR A 221 8.57 -6.58 -18.97
C TYR A 221 8.74 -5.06 -18.85
N LYS A 222 8.82 -4.34 -19.97
CA LYS A 222 8.95 -2.89 -19.98
C LYS A 222 7.74 -2.17 -19.38
N ARG A 223 6.55 -2.70 -19.63
CA ARG A 223 5.31 -2.14 -19.10
C ARG A 223 5.30 -2.15 -17.57
N TRP A 224 5.72 -3.28 -16.96
CA TRP A 224 5.60 -3.52 -15.54
C TRP A 224 6.87 -3.27 -14.73
N PHE A 225 8.05 -3.34 -15.35
CA PHE A 225 9.34 -3.17 -14.67
C PHE A 225 10.22 -2.07 -15.29
N GLY A 226 9.73 -1.39 -16.32
CA GLY A 226 10.43 -0.31 -17.00
C GLY A 226 11.61 -0.77 -17.87
N HIS A 227 12.28 0.19 -18.48
CA HIS A 227 13.44 -0.11 -19.31
C HIS A 227 14.61 -0.60 -18.46
N ALA A 228 15.16 -1.77 -18.81
CA ALA A 228 16.36 -2.29 -18.18
C ALA A 228 17.59 -1.66 -18.82
N LEU A 229 18.24 -0.75 -18.10
CA LEU A 229 19.54 -0.20 -18.50
C LEU A 229 20.67 -1.20 -18.18
N HIS A 230 20.49 -2.04 -17.17
CA HIS A 230 21.41 -3.09 -16.73
C HIS A 230 20.63 -4.39 -16.45
N GLY A 231 21.29 -5.55 -16.67
CA GLY A 231 20.64 -6.87 -16.56
C GLY A 231 20.20 -7.29 -15.15
N ASP A 232 20.75 -6.67 -14.11
CA ASP A 232 20.58 -7.10 -12.72
C ASP A 232 19.11 -7.08 -12.26
N ARG A 233 18.36 -6.04 -12.64
CA ARG A 233 16.93 -5.95 -12.30
C ARG A 233 16.11 -7.07 -12.95
N HIS A 234 16.35 -7.36 -14.24
CA HIS A 234 15.68 -8.46 -14.92
C HIS A 234 16.00 -9.78 -14.24
N THR A 235 17.27 -10.02 -13.89
CA THR A 235 17.71 -11.21 -13.16
C THR A 235 16.99 -11.34 -11.82
N SER A 236 16.83 -10.25 -11.07
CA SER A 236 16.08 -10.27 -9.81
C SER A 236 14.60 -10.63 -10.02
N VAL A 237 13.95 -10.03 -11.03
CA VAL A 237 12.54 -10.35 -11.34
C VAL A 237 12.38 -11.81 -11.73
N VAL A 238 13.27 -12.35 -12.59
CA VAL A 238 13.28 -13.78 -12.93
C VAL A 238 13.48 -14.63 -11.68
N GLY A 239 14.43 -14.27 -10.82
CA GLY A 239 14.73 -15.00 -9.58
C GLY A 239 13.52 -15.10 -8.65
N HIS A 240 12.76 -14.01 -8.46
CA HIS A 240 11.54 -14.04 -7.64
C HIS A 240 10.49 -15.00 -8.23
N PHE A 241 10.22 -14.95 -9.54
CA PHE A 241 9.28 -15.91 -10.15
C PHE A 241 9.77 -17.36 -10.10
N GLN A 242 11.07 -17.60 -10.26
CA GLN A 242 11.65 -18.94 -10.09
C GLN A 242 11.50 -19.44 -8.67
N THR A 243 11.66 -18.58 -7.68
CA THR A 243 11.42 -18.91 -6.27
C THR A 243 9.95 -19.26 -6.04
N LEU A 244 9.02 -18.45 -6.58
CA LEU A 244 7.58 -18.73 -6.52
C LEU A 244 7.20 -20.07 -7.17
N ALA A 245 7.80 -20.39 -8.33
CA ALA A 245 7.56 -21.67 -9.01
C ALA A 245 8.05 -22.89 -8.21
N GLY A 246 8.99 -22.68 -7.30
CA GLY A 246 9.46 -23.71 -6.35
C GLY A 246 8.53 -23.88 -5.14
N ASN A 247 7.49 -23.05 -4.98
CA ASN A 247 6.53 -23.20 -3.92
C ASN A 247 5.37 -24.11 -4.37
N ASN A 248 4.80 -24.82 -3.40
CA ASN A 248 3.53 -25.54 -3.55
C ASN A 248 2.47 -24.71 -2.82
N PHE A 249 1.69 -23.92 -3.55
CA PHE A 249 0.65 -23.08 -2.94
C PHE A 249 -0.44 -23.89 -2.24
N SER A 250 -0.64 -25.15 -2.59
CA SER A 250 -1.58 -26.04 -1.88
C SER A 250 -1.11 -26.44 -0.48
N GLU A 251 0.18 -26.31 -0.17
CA GLU A 251 0.74 -26.55 1.16
C GLU A 251 0.71 -25.31 2.07
N TYR A 252 0.27 -24.16 1.53
CA TYR A 252 0.11 -22.96 2.34
C TYR A 252 -1.08 -23.11 3.29
N THR A 253 -1.00 -22.45 4.42
CA THR A 253 -2.12 -22.30 5.35
C THR A 253 -2.90 -21.05 4.99
N TYR A 254 -4.16 -21.22 4.64
CA TYR A 254 -5.07 -20.10 4.36
C TYR A 254 -5.98 -19.90 5.56
N ALA A 255 -5.96 -18.68 6.11
CA ALA A 255 -6.79 -18.25 7.23
C ALA A 255 -7.89 -17.32 6.73
N CYS A 256 -9.14 -17.72 6.89
CA CYS A 256 -10.31 -16.93 6.48
C CYS A 256 -10.86 -16.10 7.63
N ASN A 257 -11.59 -15.02 7.33
CA ASN A 257 -12.22 -14.14 8.32
C ASN A 257 -11.22 -13.58 9.37
N ALA A 258 -10.02 -13.25 8.90
CA ALA A 258 -8.94 -12.79 9.74
C ALA A 258 -9.25 -11.41 10.35
N HIS A 259 -8.64 -11.13 11.51
CA HIS A 259 -8.93 -9.95 12.33
C HIS A 259 -8.87 -8.62 11.56
N PHE A 260 -7.86 -8.45 10.71
CA PHE A 260 -7.68 -7.21 9.95
C PHE A 260 -8.58 -7.06 8.72
N CYS A 261 -9.45 -8.03 8.43
CA CYS A 261 -10.34 -7.98 7.27
C CYS A 261 -11.62 -7.16 7.50
N ALA A 262 -12.02 -6.98 8.76
CA ALA A 262 -13.30 -6.33 9.08
C ALA A 262 -13.30 -4.84 8.67
N ASN A 263 -14.37 -4.39 8.01
CA ASN A 263 -14.58 -3.00 7.62
C ASN A 263 -13.46 -2.39 6.76
N ARG A 264 -12.84 -3.22 5.89
CA ARG A 264 -11.76 -2.78 4.98
C ARG A 264 -12.05 -3.16 3.54
N PRO A 265 -12.97 -2.45 2.87
CA PRO A 265 -13.26 -2.67 1.45
C PRO A 265 -11.99 -2.50 0.60
N GLY A 266 -11.84 -3.37 -0.39
CA GLY A 266 -10.65 -3.39 -1.24
C GLY A 266 -9.45 -4.16 -0.68
N LEU A 267 -9.51 -4.67 0.55
CA LEU A 267 -8.48 -5.53 1.13
C LEU A 267 -8.77 -6.99 0.76
N PHE A 268 -7.89 -7.60 -0.03
CA PHE A 268 -7.99 -9.00 -0.48
C PHE A 268 -7.39 -9.98 0.50
N GLY A 269 -6.24 -9.63 1.05
CA GLY A 269 -5.50 -10.46 1.98
C GLY A 269 -4.34 -9.71 2.62
N TYR A 270 -3.64 -10.43 3.50
CA TYR A 270 -2.40 -9.96 4.09
C TYR A 270 -1.55 -11.14 4.57
N VAL A 271 -0.26 -10.90 4.71
CA VAL A 271 0.69 -11.84 5.30
C VAL A 271 1.60 -11.13 6.28
N TYR A 272 2.18 -11.91 7.19
CA TYR A 272 3.36 -11.51 7.95
C TYR A 272 4.58 -12.02 7.16
N PRO A 273 5.49 -11.17 6.67
CA PRO A 273 6.62 -11.61 5.83
C PRO A 273 7.49 -12.69 6.45
N SER A 274 7.60 -12.70 7.77
CA SER A 274 8.35 -13.70 8.54
C SER A 274 7.62 -15.02 8.77
N LYS A 275 6.31 -15.12 8.44
CA LYS A 275 5.47 -16.32 8.67
C LYS A 275 5.20 -17.04 7.35
N PHE A 276 6.25 -17.60 6.77
CA PHE A 276 6.19 -18.26 5.46
C PHE A 276 5.03 -19.26 5.34
N GLY A 277 4.28 -19.12 4.25
CA GLY A 277 3.20 -20.01 3.87
C GLY A 277 1.88 -19.80 4.63
N THR A 278 1.73 -18.76 5.45
CA THR A 278 0.44 -18.43 6.08
C THR A 278 -0.13 -17.16 5.43
N VAL A 279 -1.26 -17.32 4.72
CA VAL A 279 -1.97 -16.25 4.01
C VAL A 279 -3.31 -16.00 4.67
N HIS A 280 -3.58 -14.76 5.05
CA HIS A 280 -4.85 -14.34 5.62
C HIS A 280 -5.72 -13.72 4.53
N LEU A 281 -6.88 -14.31 4.26
CA LEU A 281 -7.78 -13.91 3.18
C LEU A 281 -8.98 -13.14 3.71
N CYS A 282 -9.28 -12.03 3.06
CA CYS A 282 -10.41 -11.15 3.37
C CYS A 282 -11.59 -11.38 2.42
N ASN A 283 -12.76 -10.81 2.73
CA ASN A 283 -13.97 -11.00 1.92
C ASN A 283 -13.78 -10.62 0.47
N GLN A 284 -13.02 -9.56 0.19
CA GLN A 284 -12.74 -9.10 -1.17
C GLN A 284 -12.10 -10.18 -2.05
N PHE A 285 -11.27 -11.07 -1.46
CA PHE A 285 -10.72 -12.24 -2.17
C PHE A 285 -11.83 -13.17 -2.65
N PHE A 286 -12.81 -13.46 -1.80
CA PHE A 286 -13.91 -14.38 -2.11
C PHE A 286 -14.92 -13.79 -3.09
N ASP A 287 -15.07 -12.48 -3.09
CA ASP A 287 -15.93 -11.74 -4.03
C ASP A 287 -15.31 -11.58 -5.42
N ALA A 288 -13.98 -11.80 -5.54
CA ALA A 288 -13.25 -11.63 -6.78
C ALA A 288 -13.41 -12.85 -7.71
N GLU A 289 -13.14 -12.65 -9.00
CA GLU A 289 -13.06 -13.72 -10.00
C GLU A 289 -11.88 -14.66 -9.71
N VAL A 290 -11.89 -15.84 -10.33
CA VAL A 290 -10.77 -16.80 -10.16
C VAL A 290 -9.49 -16.27 -10.79
N GLY A 291 -9.58 -15.69 -12.01
CA GLY A 291 -8.47 -15.21 -12.81
C GLY A 291 -8.63 -13.76 -13.24
N GLY A 292 -7.60 -13.21 -13.87
CA GLY A 292 -7.51 -11.80 -14.26
C GLY A 292 -6.83 -10.92 -13.20
N HIS A 293 -6.85 -9.61 -13.41
CA HIS A 293 -6.33 -8.63 -12.48
C HIS A 293 -7.18 -8.57 -11.20
N ASN A 294 -6.54 -8.37 -10.05
CA ASN A 294 -7.21 -8.33 -8.74
C ASN A 294 -8.13 -9.55 -8.51
N SER A 295 -7.67 -10.72 -8.93
CA SER A 295 -8.38 -11.99 -8.82
C SER A 295 -7.90 -12.81 -7.61
N ARG A 296 -8.56 -13.94 -7.38
CA ARG A 296 -8.12 -14.89 -6.35
C ARG A 296 -6.74 -15.47 -6.67
N ALA A 297 -6.49 -15.86 -7.92
CA ALA A 297 -5.20 -16.43 -8.33
C ALA A 297 -4.07 -15.38 -8.26
N SER A 298 -4.32 -14.16 -8.70
CA SER A 298 -3.32 -13.10 -8.65
C SER A 298 -3.01 -12.67 -7.22
N THR A 299 -4.00 -12.67 -6.33
CA THR A 299 -3.80 -12.40 -4.88
C THR A 299 -2.86 -13.42 -4.24
N ILE A 300 -2.97 -14.72 -4.56
CA ILE A 300 -2.07 -15.75 -4.03
C ILE A 300 -0.62 -15.45 -4.41
N ILE A 301 -0.37 -15.04 -5.65
CA ILE A 301 0.97 -14.65 -6.13
C ILE A 301 1.48 -13.43 -5.37
N HIS A 302 0.65 -12.40 -5.25
CA HIS A 302 0.97 -11.14 -4.58
C HIS A 302 1.40 -11.40 -3.13
N GLU A 303 0.59 -12.10 -2.36
CA GLU A 303 0.89 -12.40 -0.96
C GLU A 303 2.11 -13.32 -0.81
N ALA A 304 2.30 -14.27 -1.72
CA ALA A 304 3.45 -15.15 -1.70
C ALA A 304 4.78 -14.39 -1.91
N LEU A 305 4.79 -13.30 -2.69
CA LEU A 305 5.97 -12.46 -2.93
C LEU A 305 6.45 -11.75 -1.67
N HIS A 306 5.57 -11.43 -0.76
CA HIS A 306 5.92 -10.73 0.48
C HIS A 306 6.70 -11.58 1.47
N PHE A 307 6.62 -12.92 1.38
CA PHE A 307 7.39 -13.75 2.29
C PHE A 307 8.89 -13.53 2.12
N ALA A 308 9.61 -13.33 3.23
CA ALA A 308 11.06 -13.15 3.23
C ALA A 308 11.79 -14.28 2.52
N LYS A 309 11.27 -15.53 2.61
CA LYS A 309 11.78 -16.71 1.91
C LYS A 309 11.66 -16.61 0.39
N ASN A 310 10.70 -15.83 -0.12
CA ASN A 310 10.46 -15.61 -1.55
C ASN A 310 11.10 -14.32 -2.08
N GLY A 311 11.88 -13.64 -1.26
CA GLY A 311 12.57 -12.40 -1.61
C GLY A 311 12.05 -11.17 -0.87
N GLY A 312 10.91 -11.26 -0.17
CA GLY A 312 10.37 -10.17 0.64
C GLY A 312 10.09 -8.91 -0.19
N VAL A 313 9.43 -9.10 -1.35
CA VAL A 313 9.04 -7.97 -2.22
C VAL A 313 8.11 -7.04 -1.45
N ASP A 314 8.39 -5.75 -1.46
CA ASP A 314 7.64 -4.72 -0.72
C ASP A 314 6.43 -4.21 -1.54
N GLU A 315 5.81 -3.15 -1.06
CA GLU A 315 4.72 -2.42 -1.71
C GLU A 315 5.07 -0.94 -1.80
N HIS A 316 5.18 -0.44 -3.03
CA HIS A 316 5.46 0.98 -3.31
C HIS A 316 4.28 1.67 -4.00
N ALA A 317 3.42 0.90 -4.64
CA ALA A 317 2.24 1.39 -5.33
C ALA A 317 1.16 0.30 -5.39
N HIS A 318 -0.09 0.69 -5.29
CA HIS A 318 -1.23 -0.21 -5.42
C HIS A 318 -2.07 0.12 -6.67
N GLY A 319 -2.42 -0.91 -7.42
CA GLY A 319 -3.24 -0.83 -8.61
C GLY A 319 -2.44 -0.64 -9.90
N GLU A 320 -3.07 -1.02 -11.00
CA GLU A 320 -2.44 -1.10 -12.33
C GLU A 320 -1.81 0.22 -12.77
N GLY A 321 -2.56 1.32 -12.70
CA GLY A 321 -2.08 2.63 -13.17
C GLY A 321 -0.85 3.12 -12.42
N LEU A 322 -0.83 2.96 -11.07
CA LEU A 322 0.31 3.36 -10.25
C LEU A 322 1.50 2.42 -10.42
N GLY A 323 1.28 1.12 -10.58
CA GLY A 323 2.32 0.15 -10.89
C GLY A 323 3.03 0.47 -12.22
N GLN A 324 2.28 0.82 -13.27
CA GLN A 324 2.83 1.25 -14.56
C GLN A 324 3.55 2.60 -14.46
N GLU A 325 3.03 3.56 -13.67
CA GLU A 325 3.72 4.82 -13.43
C GLU A 325 5.05 4.60 -12.70
N LEU A 326 5.04 3.73 -11.69
CA LEU A 326 6.26 3.34 -10.97
C LEU A 326 7.30 2.72 -11.92
N ALA A 327 6.86 1.86 -12.85
CA ALA A 327 7.72 1.25 -13.85
C ALA A 327 8.37 2.29 -14.80
N ARG A 328 7.64 3.36 -15.14
CA ARG A 328 8.16 4.45 -15.98
C ARG A 328 9.11 5.37 -15.24
N SER A 329 8.75 5.76 -14.02
CA SER A 329 9.47 6.80 -13.27
C SER A 329 10.57 6.24 -12.36
N HIS A 330 10.32 5.09 -11.71
CA HIS A 330 11.21 4.46 -10.72
C HIS A 330 11.30 2.94 -10.94
N PRO A 331 11.91 2.47 -12.03
CA PRO A 331 11.92 1.05 -12.39
C PRO A 331 12.52 0.11 -11.34
N HIS A 332 13.40 0.61 -10.48
CA HIS A 332 13.97 -0.17 -9.39
C HIS A 332 12.92 -0.45 -8.28
N LEU A 333 12.03 0.52 -8.00
CA LEU A 333 10.92 0.34 -7.07
C LEU A 333 9.83 -0.56 -7.68
N ALA A 334 9.60 -0.47 -9.00
CA ALA A 334 8.68 -1.38 -9.68
C ALA A 334 9.11 -2.85 -9.57
N ALA A 335 10.43 -3.12 -9.63
CA ALA A 335 10.97 -4.47 -9.40
C ALA A 335 11.00 -4.89 -7.92
N ALA A 336 10.61 -4.01 -7.01
CA ALA A 336 10.43 -4.28 -5.59
C ALA A 336 8.95 -4.09 -5.16
N ASN A 337 7.99 -4.06 -6.10
CA ASN A 337 6.57 -3.82 -5.85
C ASN A 337 5.73 -5.04 -6.23
N ALA A 338 5.08 -5.67 -5.28
CA ALA A 338 4.33 -6.91 -5.48
C ALA A 338 3.22 -6.80 -6.53
N ASP A 339 2.51 -5.67 -6.61
CA ASP A 339 1.50 -5.42 -7.65
C ASP A 339 2.09 -5.51 -9.07
N ASN A 340 3.32 -5.04 -9.28
CA ASN A 340 3.95 -5.12 -10.60
C ASN A 340 4.19 -6.56 -11.05
N TYR A 341 4.55 -7.45 -10.13
CA TYR A 341 4.69 -8.88 -10.41
C TYR A 341 3.35 -9.56 -10.69
N GLU A 342 2.37 -9.27 -9.86
CA GLU A 342 1.01 -9.79 -10.01
C GLU A 342 0.44 -9.46 -11.39
N TYR A 343 0.43 -8.17 -11.75
CA TYR A 343 -0.09 -7.72 -13.04
C TYR A 343 0.74 -8.22 -14.22
N PHE A 344 2.05 -8.31 -14.07
CA PHE A 344 2.91 -8.92 -15.09
C PHE A 344 2.57 -10.39 -15.31
N ALA A 345 2.35 -11.17 -14.26
CA ALA A 345 2.05 -12.60 -14.37
C ALA A 345 0.71 -12.85 -15.07
N VAL A 346 -0.32 -12.06 -14.75
CA VAL A 346 -1.62 -12.10 -15.41
C VAL A 346 -1.51 -11.70 -16.89
N ALA A 347 -0.81 -10.60 -17.20
CA ALA A 347 -0.62 -10.13 -18.57
C ALA A 347 0.19 -11.13 -19.42
N ALA A 348 1.23 -11.76 -18.85
CA ALA A 348 2.02 -12.78 -19.51
C ALA A 348 1.21 -14.04 -19.88
N PHE A 349 0.20 -14.36 -19.11
CA PHE A 349 -0.74 -15.45 -19.41
C PHE A 349 -1.78 -15.07 -20.46
N GLY A 350 -2.04 -13.75 -20.65
CA GLY A 350 -3.05 -13.26 -21.59
C GLY A 350 -4.44 -13.06 -20.99
N ASP A 351 -4.54 -13.02 -19.67
CA ASP A 351 -5.82 -12.88 -18.92
C ASP A 351 -6.11 -11.44 -18.49
N GLY A 352 -5.21 -10.52 -18.78
CA GLY A 352 -5.38 -9.11 -18.41
C GLY A 352 -6.45 -8.41 -19.26
N PRO A 353 -7.23 -7.46 -18.69
CA PRO A 353 -8.08 -6.62 -19.49
C PRO A 353 -7.24 -5.78 -20.46
N GLU A 354 -7.74 -5.58 -21.67
CA GLU A 354 -7.21 -4.53 -22.56
C GLU A 354 -7.41 -3.18 -21.86
N SER A 355 -6.31 -2.67 -21.25
CA SER A 355 -6.16 -1.34 -20.62
C SER A 355 -7.40 -0.77 -19.92
N ASP A 356 -7.53 -0.99 -18.61
CA ASP A 356 -8.49 -0.24 -17.80
C ASP A 356 -7.95 1.17 -17.51
N ALA A 357 -8.36 2.14 -18.33
CA ALA A 357 -7.94 3.55 -18.25
C ALA A 357 -8.66 4.33 -17.12
N SER A 358 -9.22 3.66 -16.11
CA SER A 358 -10.08 4.30 -15.10
C SER A 358 -9.34 5.09 -14.01
N VAL A 359 -8.00 5.01 -13.93
CA VAL A 359 -7.20 5.82 -13.02
C VAL A 359 -6.44 6.89 -13.80
N LEU A 360 -7.04 8.07 -13.93
CA LEU A 360 -6.36 9.25 -14.47
C LEU A 360 -5.44 9.83 -13.39
N LEU A 361 -4.16 9.47 -13.46
CA LEU A 361 -3.10 10.08 -12.66
C LEU A 361 -2.76 11.46 -13.24
N THR A 362 -3.43 12.51 -12.77
CA THR A 362 -2.89 13.86 -12.91
C THR A 362 -1.71 14.01 -11.95
N GLN A 363 -0.50 13.80 -12.49
CA GLN A 363 0.80 14.10 -11.87
C GLN A 363 1.02 13.55 -10.44
N VAL A 364 1.35 12.27 -10.32
CA VAL A 364 2.07 11.77 -9.15
C VAL A 364 3.56 12.13 -9.33
N HIS A 365 4.00 13.20 -8.68
CA HIS A 365 5.43 13.43 -8.50
C HIS A 365 5.88 12.55 -7.32
N PHE A 366 6.47 11.40 -7.60
CA PHE A 366 7.32 10.73 -6.61
C PHE A 366 8.50 11.67 -6.36
N GLY A 367 8.47 12.36 -5.21
CA GLY A 367 9.43 13.42 -4.92
C GLY A 367 10.87 12.92 -5.01
N LYS A 368 11.75 13.74 -5.61
CA LYS A 368 13.19 13.50 -5.76
C LYS A 368 13.94 13.29 -4.43
N HIS A 369 13.28 13.36 -3.29
CA HIS A 369 13.91 13.38 -1.96
C HIS A 369 14.00 12.01 -1.25
N ILE A 370 13.74 10.90 -1.94
CA ILE A 370 13.87 9.54 -1.34
C ILE A 370 15.33 9.01 -1.41
N LEU A 371 16.25 9.68 -2.08
CA LEU A 371 17.58 9.15 -2.37
C LEU A 371 18.75 9.72 -1.54
N ASP A 372 18.51 10.64 -0.59
CA ASP A 372 19.59 11.27 0.19
C ASP A 372 19.32 11.22 1.71
N LEU A 373 19.04 10.02 2.27
CA LEU A 373 19.19 9.77 3.72
C LEU A 373 19.71 8.36 3.95
#